data_5b0aeff0e0cc7e9f51ac3f1e4c0fcc52
#
_entry.id   5b0aeff0e0cc7e9f51ac3f1e4c0fcc52
#
_cell.length_a   1.000
_cell.length_b   1.000
_cell.length_c   1.000
_cell.angle_alpha   90.00
_cell.angle_beta   90.00
_cell.angle_gamma   90.00
#
_symmetry.space_group_name_H-M   'P 1'
#
loop_
_entity.id
_entity.type
_entity.pdbx_description
1 polymer ?
#
loop_
_entity_poly.entity_id
_entity_poly.type
_entity_poly.pdbx_seq_one_letter_code
_entity_poly.pdbx_strand_id
1 'polypeptide(L)'
;MLTLAKMIRIEKFVDHGDIDPSWNQNPHFEDRWKDYVSASSNRRMIVKPGDMVPLKGVKVQVVASNGEVLTQAINGGGPNPYCKDAKQKEPDKTENSRAAGFLLSYGKFTFLDVGDLTWDKEMALACPVNKLGRVSLYQATHHGFYHAMSGAPAHVWGIQPQIVVVNNGPRKGLENQATFDEITKIQALEGLWQVHLSLLNDKDHNTKEDMIANMEPSTECQGHWIKAAVESNGKITITNGRNGFSQSYQAK
;
A
#
# COMPACT_ATOMS: atom_id res chain seq x y z
N MET A 1 8.39 14.28 4.73
CA MET A 1 7.54 14.65 5.90
C MET A 1 7.83 16.08 6.39
N LEU A 2 9.08 16.49 6.63
CA LEU A 2 9.43 17.84 7.06
C LEU A 2 8.91 18.95 6.14
N THR A 3 9.05 18.80 4.83
CA THR A 3 8.55 19.77 3.85
C THR A 3 7.04 19.94 3.99
N LEU A 4 6.29 18.82 4.07
CA LEU A 4 4.85 18.85 4.23
C LEU A 4 4.42 19.53 5.55
N ALA A 5 5.12 19.24 6.64
CA ALA A 5 4.84 19.83 7.95
C ALA A 5 5.07 21.37 8.01
N LYS A 6 5.89 21.89 7.08
CA LYS A 6 6.07 23.35 6.91
C LYS A 6 4.97 24.01 6.06
N MET A 7 4.32 23.21 5.20
CA MET A 7 3.30 23.71 4.26
C MET A 7 1.88 23.64 4.83
N ILE A 8 1.60 22.63 5.64
CA ILE A 8 0.28 22.42 6.25
C ILE A 8 0.41 22.11 7.75
N ARG A 9 -0.62 22.48 8.51
CA ARG A 9 -0.73 22.07 9.92
C ARG A 9 -1.09 20.59 10.00
N ILE A 10 -0.21 19.79 10.59
CA ILE A 10 -0.47 18.36 10.90
C ILE A 10 -0.80 18.26 12.38
N GLU A 11 -1.99 17.78 12.71
CA GLU A 11 -2.45 17.68 14.11
C GLU A 11 -1.97 16.39 14.78
N LYS A 12 -1.88 15.29 14.04
CA LYS A 12 -1.40 14.00 14.53
C LYS A 12 -0.47 13.36 13.51
N PHE A 13 0.58 12.76 14.00
CA PHE A 13 1.49 11.89 13.24
C PHE A 13 1.28 10.47 13.75
N VAL A 14 0.87 9.57 12.86
CA VAL A 14 0.66 8.16 13.19
C VAL A 14 1.88 7.37 12.75
N ASP A 15 2.50 6.65 13.66
CA ASP A 15 3.72 5.88 13.38
C ASP A 15 3.83 4.62 14.25
N HIS A 16 4.78 3.76 13.90
CA HIS A 16 5.01 2.47 14.55
C HIS A 16 5.87 2.54 15.83
N GLY A 17 6.24 3.72 16.28
CA GLY A 17 7.15 3.91 17.42
C GLY A 17 8.58 4.21 17.00
N ASP A 18 9.50 4.05 17.92
CA ASP A 18 10.89 4.39 17.68
C ASP A 18 11.59 3.36 16.79
N ILE A 19 12.53 3.84 15.97
CA ILE A 19 13.35 2.99 15.11
C ILE A 19 14.30 2.13 15.95
N ASP A 20 14.66 0.98 15.39
CA ASP A 20 15.75 0.16 15.93
C ASP A 20 16.99 0.34 15.04
N PRO A 21 18.03 1.02 15.51
CA PRO A 21 19.25 1.26 14.72
C PRO A 21 19.92 -0.02 14.24
N SER A 22 19.75 -1.15 14.94
CA SER A 22 20.33 -2.43 14.56
C SER A 22 19.72 -3.03 13.27
N TRP A 23 18.52 -2.57 12.89
CA TRP A 23 17.79 -3.02 11.70
C TRP A 23 18.02 -2.11 10.49
N ASN A 24 18.75 -1.03 10.68
CA ASN A 24 18.88 -0.03 9.63
C ASN A 24 20.30 0.02 9.07
N GLN A 25 20.42 -0.21 7.78
CA GLN A 25 21.69 -0.14 7.06
C GLN A 25 21.92 1.21 6.34
N ASN A 26 20.98 2.15 6.44
CA ASN A 26 21.10 3.45 5.79
C ASN A 26 21.66 4.49 6.77
N PRO A 27 22.88 5.00 6.58
CA PRO A 27 23.53 5.93 7.52
C PRO A 27 22.78 7.26 7.72
N HIS A 28 21.89 7.62 6.78
CA HIS A 28 21.10 8.85 6.88
C HIS A 28 19.72 8.64 7.52
N PHE A 29 19.40 7.42 7.93
CA PHE A 29 18.07 7.11 8.45
C PHE A 29 17.86 7.69 9.85
N GLU A 30 18.85 7.60 10.71
CA GLU A 30 18.79 8.16 12.07
C GLU A 30 18.59 9.68 12.06
N ASP A 31 19.25 10.39 11.15
CA ASP A 31 19.08 11.85 11.05
C ASP A 31 17.69 12.21 10.53
N ARG A 32 17.17 11.46 9.55
CA ARG A 32 15.78 11.63 9.08
C ARG A 32 14.77 11.31 10.18
N TRP A 33 15.07 10.34 11.03
CA TRP A 33 14.24 10.01 12.18
C TRP A 33 14.26 11.13 13.21
N LYS A 34 15.41 11.66 13.59
CA LYS A 34 15.54 12.82 14.48
C LYS A 34 14.74 14.01 13.95
N ASP A 35 14.84 14.28 12.66
CA ASP A 35 14.07 15.32 11.97
C ASP A 35 12.57 15.08 12.09
N TYR A 36 12.11 13.84 11.86
CA TYR A 36 10.71 13.46 12.01
C TYR A 36 10.23 13.63 13.46
N VAL A 37 10.97 13.15 14.44
CA VAL A 37 10.63 13.29 15.87
C VAL A 37 10.55 14.77 16.25
N SER A 38 11.50 15.59 15.80
CA SER A 38 11.49 17.04 16.02
C SER A 38 10.26 17.70 15.41
N ALA A 39 9.89 17.38 14.16
CA ALA A 39 8.74 17.96 13.48
C ALA A 39 7.40 17.50 14.06
N SER A 40 7.32 16.26 14.53
CA SER A 40 6.11 15.68 15.12
C SER A 40 5.91 16.07 16.58
N SER A 41 7.02 16.28 17.31
CA SER A 41 7.01 16.68 18.73
C SER A 41 6.06 15.80 19.57
N ASN A 42 5.20 16.39 20.40
CA ASN A 42 4.23 15.70 21.24
C ASN A 42 2.93 15.29 20.49
N ARG A 43 2.91 15.39 19.16
CA ARG A 43 1.76 15.04 18.30
C ARG A 43 1.82 13.61 17.72
N ARG A 44 2.81 12.83 18.12
CA ARG A 44 2.90 11.43 17.71
C ARG A 44 1.79 10.58 18.35
N MET A 45 1.25 9.68 17.56
CA MET A 45 0.37 8.60 17.97
C MET A 45 1.03 7.28 17.55
N ILE A 46 1.69 6.64 18.50
CA ILE A 46 2.29 5.32 18.27
C ILE A 46 1.16 4.29 18.27
N VAL A 47 1.11 3.49 17.21
CA VAL A 47 0.02 2.53 17.00
C VAL A 47 0.53 1.10 16.92
N LYS A 48 -0.34 0.16 17.23
CA LYS A 48 -0.14 -1.29 17.12
C LYS A 48 -1.29 -1.94 16.35
N PRO A 49 -1.09 -3.17 15.83
CA PRO A 49 -2.16 -3.88 15.13
C PRO A 49 -3.43 -3.99 15.98
N GLY A 50 -4.56 -3.65 15.36
CA GLY A 50 -5.87 -3.60 16.03
C GLY A 50 -6.31 -2.21 16.45
N ASP A 51 -5.39 -1.27 16.63
CA ASP A 51 -5.72 0.11 17.02
C ASP A 51 -6.57 0.82 15.96
N MET A 52 -7.38 1.77 16.43
CA MET A 52 -8.20 2.62 15.57
C MET A 52 -7.61 4.02 15.49
N VAL A 53 -7.35 4.51 14.28
CA VAL A 53 -6.98 5.92 14.06
C VAL A 53 -8.24 6.78 14.18
N PRO A 54 -8.25 7.81 15.06
CA PRO A 54 -9.44 8.58 15.37
C PRO A 54 -9.80 9.58 14.26
N LEU A 55 -10.35 9.12 13.16
CA LEU A 55 -10.86 9.93 12.06
C LEU A 55 -12.38 9.95 12.06
N LYS A 56 -12.99 11.11 11.73
CA LYS A 56 -14.45 11.25 11.64
C LYS A 56 -14.95 10.77 10.27
N GLY A 57 -16.05 10.03 10.28
CA GLY A 57 -16.76 9.60 9.06
C GLY A 57 -16.16 8.38 8.36
N VAL A 58 -15.00 7.91 8.78
CA VAL A 58 -14.35 6.70 8.25
C VAL A 58 -13.82 5.85 9.40
N LYS A 59 -13.72 4.55 9.19
CA LYS A 59 -13.07 3.63 10.11
C LYS A 59 -11.67 3.32 9.55
N VAL A 60 -10.61 3.60 10.33
CA VAL A 60 -9.23 3.27 9.95
C VAL A 60 -8.64 2.38 11.02
N GLN A 61 -8.40 1.13 10.69
CA GLN A 61 -7.84 0.15 11.59
C GLN A 61 -6.41 -0.20 11.19
N VAL A 62 -5.50 -0.16 12.16
CA VAL A 62 -4.10 -0.55 11.95
C VAL A 62 -4.05 -2.07 11.80
N VAL A 63 -3.41 -2.55 10.74
CA VAL A 63 -3.30 -3.98 10.40
C VAL A 63 -1.89 -4.52 10.59
N ALA A 64 -0.90 -3.65 10.49
CA ALA A 64 0.51 -3.96 10.74
C ALA A 64 1.18 -2.77 11.42
N SER A 65 2.14 -2.98 12.29
CA SER A 65 2.97 -1.95 12.91
C SER A 65 4.11 -2.56 13.70
N ASN A 66 5.29 -1.95 13.65
CA ASN A 66 6.46 -2.32 14.46
C ASN A 66 6.83 -3.82 14.37
N GLY A 67 6.71 -4.42 13.20
CA GLY A 67 7.03 -5.83 12.98
C GLY A 67 5.94 -6.82 13.39
N GLU A 68 4.84 -6.33 13.95
CA GLU A 68 3.66 -7.12 14.31
C GLU A 68 2.54 -6.93 13.28
N VAL A 69 1.65 -7.92 13.19
CA VAL A 69 0.45 -7.88 12.35
C VAL A 69 -0.78 -8.32 13.12
N LEU A 70 -1.97 -8.08 12.60
CA LEU A 70 -3.22 -8.58 13.19
C LEU A 70 -3.14 -10.09 13.46
N THR A 71 -3.65 -10.49 14.62
CA THR A 71 -3.79 -11.90 15.00
C THR A 71 -5.17 -12.47 14.65
N GLN A 72 -6.19 -11.62 14.60
CA GLN A 72 -7.57 -11.99 14.30
C GLN A 72 -8.01 -11.45 12.95
N ALA A 73 -8.89 -12.20 12.28
CA ALA A 73 -9.47 -11.76 11.01
C ALA A 73 -10.49 -10.62 11.23
N ILE A 74 -10.47 -9.67 10.30
CA ILE A 74 -11.40 -8.54 10.21
C ILE A 74 -12.02 -8.52 8.82
N ASN A 75 -13.01 -7.67 8.59
CA ASN A 75 -13.59 -7.41 7.27
C ASN A 75 -14.00 -8.68 6.51
N GLY A 76 -14.56 -9.67 7.22
CA GLY A 76 -14.97 -10.94 6.61
C GLY A 76 -13.82 -11.86 6.19
N GLY A 77 -12.65 -11.69 6.78
CA GLY A 77 -11.50 -12.58 6.55
C GLY A 77 -11.79 -14.03 6.96
N GLY A 78 -11.11 -14.96 6.34
CA GLY A 78 -11.34 -16.40 6.52
C GLY A 78 -10.26 -17.26 5.90
N PRO A 79 -10.46 -18.60 5.81
CA PRO A 79 -9.49 -19.52 5.23
C PRO A 79 -9.00 -19.06 3.86
N ASN A 80 -7.69 -19.15 3.64
CA ASN A 80 -7.07 -18.67 2.41
C ASN A 80 -6.53 -19.86 1.59
N PRO A 81 -7.15 -20.21 0.45
CA PRO A 81 -6.74 -21.34 -0.36
C PRO A 81 -5.34 -21.19 -0.97
N TYR A 82 -4.86 -19.95 -1.12
CA TYR A 82 -3.55 -19.66 -1.70
C TYR A 82 -2.37 -19.92 -0.75
N CYS A 83 -2.64 -20.33 0.49
CA CYS A 83 -1.59 -20.65 1.46
C CYS A 83 -0.96 -22.02 1.27
N LYS A 84 -1.65 -22.95 0.59
CA LYS A 84 -1.23 -24.36 0.49
C LYS A 84 0.18 -24.52 -0.07
N ASP A 85 0.49 -23.78 -1.14
CA ASP A 85 1.77 -23.87 -1.84
C ASP A 85 2.57 -22.56 -1.76
N ALA A 86 2.23 -21.71 -0.76
CA ALA A 86 2.83 -20.40 -0.64
C ALA A 86 4.29 -20.48 -0.19
N LYS A 87 5.16 -19.80 -0.93
CA LYS A 87 6.58 -19.70 -0.60
C LYS A 87 6.77 -18.89 0.68
N GLN A 88 7.54 -19.44 1.59
CA GLN A 88 8.06 -18.71 2.74
C GLN A 88 9.38 -18.05 2.37
N LYS A 89 9.66 -16.91 2.97
CA LYS A 89 10.97 -16.24 2.91
C LYS A 89 11.48 -16.00 4.32
N GLU A 90 12.79 -15.85 4.45
CA GLU A 90 13.39 -15.47 5.72
C GLU A 90 12.81 -14.14 6.21
N PRO A 91 12.62 -13.97 7.52
CA PRO A 91 12.13 -12.72 8.09
C PRO A 91 13.01 -11.55 7.71
N ASP A 92 12.40 -10.52 7.19
CA ASP A 92 13.08 -9.27 6.86
C ASP A 92 13.44 -8.49 8.13
N LYS A 93 14.67 -7.96 8.16
CA LYS A 93 15.21 -7.19 9.29
C LYS A 93 15.41 -5.71 8.96
N THR A 94 14.70 -5.20 7.96
CA THR A 94 14.71 -3.79 7.64
C THR A 94 13.54 -3.06 8.30
N GLU A 95 13.58 -1.74 8.33
CA GLU A 95 12.47 -0.91 8.81
C GLU A 95 11.18 -1.13 8.00
N ASN A 96 11.27 -1.63 6.77
CA ASN A 96 10.09 -1.96 5.98
C ASN A 96 9.22 -3.05 6.64
N SER A 97 9.82 -4.02 7.32
CA SER A 97 9.07 -5.03 8.08
C SER A 97 8.29 -4.46 9.27
N ARG A 98 8.59 -3.22 9.66
CA ARG A 98 7.95 -2.48 10.76
C ARG A 98 6.91 -1.47 10.27
N ALA A 99 6.66 -1.40 8.98
CA ALA A 99 5.73 -0.45 8.38
C ALA A 99 4.37 -0.42 9.11
N ALA A 100 3.85 0.78 9.33
CA ALA A 100 2.50 0.98 9.84
C ALA A 100 1.51 0.91 8.66
N GLY A 101 0.78 -0.20 8.59
CA GLY A 101 -0.24 -0.44 7.57
C GLY A 101 -1.65 -0.33 8.13
N PHE A 102 -2.61 0.03 7.30
CA PHE A 102 -3.99 0.19 7.73
C PHE A 102 -5.03 -0.23 6.68
N LEU A 103 -6.20 -0.63 7.18
CA LEU A 103 -7.41 -0.82 6.40
C LEU A 103 -8.38 0.30 6.73
N LEU A 104 -8.69 1.13 5.73
CA LEU A 104 -9.73 2.15 5.81
C LEU A 104 -11.05 1.57 5.30
N SER A 105 -12.16 1.85 6.02
CA SER A 105 -13.51 1.46 5.61
C SER A 105 -14.45 2.66 5.61
N TYR A 106 -15.26 2.76 4.54
CA TYR A 106 -16.32 3.74 4.39
C TYR A 106 -17.54 3.10 3.74
N GLY A 107 -18.57 2.82 4.51
CA GLY A 107 -19.68 1.97 4.06
C GLY A 107 -19.17 0.59 3.61
N LYS A 108 -19.46 0.21 2.37
CA LYS A 108 -18.94 -1.03 1.75
C LYS A 108 -17.52 -0.90 1.19
N PHE A 109 -17.04 0.33 0.99
CA PHE A 109 -15.70 0.55 0.44
C PHE A 109 -14.63 0.23 1.47
N THR A 110 -13.56 -0.44 1.02
CA THR A 110 -12.36 -0.68 1.80
C THR A 110 -11.12 -0.32 1.00
N PHE A 111 -10.15 0.30 1.67
CA PHE A 111 -8.85 0.64 1.11
C PHE A 111 -7.74 0.09 1.99
N LEU A 112 -6.87 -0.70 1.40
CA LEU A 112 -5.68 -1.25 2.06
C LEU A 112 -4.43 -0.53 1.59
N ASP A 113 -3.68 -0.01 2.55
CA ASP A 113 -2.32 0.48 2.36
C ASP A 113 -1.43 -0.07 3.49
N VAL A 114 -0.42 -0.81 3.14
CA VAL A 114 0.54 -1.38 4.08
C VAL A 114 1.96 -0.86 3.87
N GLY A 115 2.10 0.22 3.09
CA GLY A 115 3.38 0.84 2.79
C GLY A 115 4.36 -0.13 2.13
N ASP A 116 5.58 -0.19 2.66
CA ASP A 116 6.64 -1.08 2.16
C ASP A 116 6.71 -2.40 2.96
N LEU A 117 5.59 -2.87 3.51
CA LEU A 117 5.53 -4.09 4.32
C LEU A 117 6.15 -5.28 3.59
N THR A 118 6.84 -6.15 4.34
CA THR A 118 7.66 -7.20 3.75
C THR A 118 6.91 -8.52 3.59
N TRP A 119 7.45 -9.39 2.74
CA TRP A 119 6.86 -10.69 2.39
C TRP A 119 6.44 -11.53 3.60
N ASP A 120 7.30 -11.66 4.60
CA ASP A 120 7.03 -12.43 5.82
C ASP A 120 5.84 -11.86 6.60
N LYS A 121 5.66 -10.54 6.63
CA LYS A 121 4.54 -9.87 7.29
C LYS A 121 3.26 -9.98 6.46
N GLU A 122 3.34 -9.88 5.14
CA GLU A 122 2.23 -10.16 4.24
C GLU A 122 1.74 -11.61 4.40
N MET A 123 2.68 -12.57 4.47
CA MET A 123 2.35 -13.97 4.73
C MET A 123 1.68 -14.18 6.09
N ALA A 124 2.15 -13.48 7.12
CA ALA A 124 1.53 -13.53 8.44
C ALA A 124 0.12 -12.93 8.47
N LEU A 125 -0.19 -11.94 7.61
CA LEU A 125 -1.55 -11.41 7.42
C LEU A 125 -2.44 -12.36 6.61
N ALA A 126 -1.85 -13.13 5.70
CA ALA A 126 -2.58 -13.92 4.71
C ALA A 126 -2.81 -15.37 5.10
N CYS A 127 -1.90 -15.98 5.90
CA CYS A 127 -1.88 -17.43 6.09
C CYS A 127 -1.87 -17.86 7.56
N PRO A 128 -2.55 -18.97 7.87
CA PRO A 128 -3.42 -19.79 7.02
C PRO A 128 -4.79 -19.15 6.75
N VAL A 129 -5.05 -18.01 7.40
CA VAL A 129 -6.29 -17.23 7.32
C VAL A 129 -5.97 -15.87 6.76
N ASN A 130 -6.66 -15.47 5.68
CA ASN A 130 -6.66 -14.08 5.25
C ASN A 130 -7.31 -13.22 6.33
N LYS A 131 -6.53 -12.43 7.05
CA LYS A 131 -7.00 -11.61 8.17
C LYS A 131 -7.67 -10.31 7.74
N LEU A 132 -7.50 -9.92 6.48
CA LEU A 132 -7.95 -8.62 5.96
C LEU A 132 -9.30 -8.70 5.21
N GLY A 133 -9.73 -9.91 4.81
CA GLY A 133 -10.88 -10.08 3.94
C GLY A 133 -10.62 -9.56 2.52
N ARG A 134 -11.70 -9.33 1.77
CA ARG A 134 -11.62 -8.73 0.42
C ARG A 134 -11.55 -7.21 0.53
N VAL A 135 -10.83 -6.58 -0.41
CA VAL A 135 -10.68 -5.12 -0.42
C VAL A 135 -11.14 -4.51 -1.75
N SER A 136 -11.70 -3.30 -1.70
CA SER A 136 -12.14 -2.59 -2.90
C SER A 136 -10.96 -1.97 -3.63
N LEU A 137 -10.06 -1.31 -2.89
CA LEU A 137 -8.88 -0.63 -3.42
C LEU A 137 -7.64 -1.09 -2.65
N TYR A 138 -6.60 -1.44 -3.38
CA TYR A 138 -5.30 -1.79 -2.82
C TYR A 138 -4.21 -0.92 -3.41
N GLN A 139 -3.46 -0.22 -2.57
CA GLN A 139 -2.19 0.34 -2.97
C GLN A 139 -1.15 -0.77 -2.95
N ALA A 140 -0.65 -1.13 -4.14
CA ALA A 140 0.30 -2.24 -4.26
C ALA A 140 1.51 -2.02 -3.34
N THR A 141 1.72 -2.94 -2.42
CA THR A 141 2.79 -2.90 -1.43
C THR A 141 4.14 -2.61 -2.10
N HIS A 142 4.93 -1.77 -1.46
CA HIS A 142 6.32 -1.50 -1.82
C HIS A 142 6.48 -1.13 -3.31
N HIS A 143 5.67 -0.18 -3.78
CA HIS A 143 5.70 0.37 -5.14
C HIS A 143 5.38 -0.64 -6.26
N GLY A 144 4.65 -1.70 -5.95
CA GLY A 144 4.44 -2.84 -6.84
C GLY A 144 5.55 -3.88 -6.71
N PHE A 145 5.76 -4.35 -5.48
CA PHE A 145 6.59 -5.50 -5.11
C PHE A 145 8.09 -5.32 -5.38
N TYR A 146 8.62 -4.15 -5.02
CA TYR A 146 10.02 -3.80 -5.23
C TYR A 146 11.01 -4.90 -4.80
N HIS A 147 11.88 -5.33 -5.72
CA HIS A 147 12.87 -6.41 -5.54
C HIS A 147 12.29 -7.73 -4.99
N ALA A 148 11.01 -8.01 -5.23
CA ALA A 148 10.31 -9.15 -4.67
C ALA A 148 10.40 -9.24 -3.12
N MET A 149 10.65 -8.12 -2.44
CA MET A 149 10.65 -8.05 -0.97
C MET A 149 9.23 -8.08 -0.40
N SER A 150 8.24 -7.87 -1.25
CA SER A 150 6.81 -7.85 -0.96
C SER A 150 6.04 -8.56 -2.07
N GLY A 151 4.70 -8.53 -2.03
CA GLY A 151 3.85 -9.10 -3.04
C GLY A 151 3.72 -10.62 -2.91
N ALA A 152 3.59 -11.12 -1.68
CA ALA A 152 3.32 -12.55 -1.49
C ALA A 152 2.00 -12.93 -2.19
N PRO A 153 1.99 -13.89 -3.16
CA PRO A 153 0.78 -14.25 -3.90
C PRO A 153 -0.38 -14.64 -2.99
N ALA A 154 -0.11 -15.32 -1.88
CA ALA A 154 -1.12 -15.67 -0.91
C ALA A 154 -1.78 -14.43 -0.27
N HIS A 155 -1.04 -13.33 -0.12
CA HIS A 155 -1.58 -12.05 0.34
C HIS A 155 -2.39 -11.37 -0.76
N VAL A 156 -1.76 -11.12 -1.90
CA VAL A 156 -2.35 -10.35 -3.02
C VAL A 156 -3.62 -11.02 -3.55
N TRP A 157 -3.57 -12.34 -3.76
CA TRP A 157 -4.75 -13.08 -4.24
C TRP A 157 -5.74 -13.39 -3.10
N GLY A 158 -5.29 -13.46 -1.86
CA GLY A 158 -6.16 -13.64 -0.70
C GLY A 158 -7.10 -12.47 -0.47
N ILE A 159 -6.60 -11.24 -0.58
CA ILE A 159 -7.40 -10.02 -0.40
C ILE A 159 -8.28 -9.67 -1.62
N GLN A 160 -8.08 -10.31 -2.78
CA GLN A 160 -8.91 -10.15 -3.99
C GLN A 160 -9.29 -8.69 -4.29
N PRO A 161 -8.33 -7.77 -4.46
CA PRO A 161 -8.65 -6.36 -4.67
C PRO A 161 -9.39 -6.15 -5.99
N GLN A 162 -10.43 -5.32 -5.95
CA GLN A 162 -11.17 -4.91 -7.14
C GLN A 162 -10.39 -3.90 -7.98
N ILE A 163 -9.68 -3.01 -7.33
CA ILE A 163 -8.86 -1.97 -7.95
C ILE A 163 -7.48 -2.02 -7.32
N VAL A 164 -6.45 -1.99 -8.15
CA VAL A 164 -5.05 -1.87 -7.72
C VAL A 164 -4.47 -0.56 -8.25
N VAL A 165 -3.84 0.20 -7.37
CA VAL A 165 -3.02 1.37 -7.75
C VAL A 165 -1.58 1.04 -7.42
N VAL A 166 -0.71 1.14 -8.40
CA VAL A 166 0.74 0.97 -8.24
C VAL A 166 1.39 2.34 -8.18
N ASN A 167 1.94 2.70 -7.02
CA ASN A 167 2.65 3.97 -6.82
C ASN A 167 4.13 3.89 -7.22
N ASN A 168 4.38 3.30 -8.37
CA ASN A 168 5.71 3.13 -8.93
C ASN A 168 6.34 4.43 -9.44
N GLY A 169 7.66 4.45 -9.51
CA GLY A 169 8.42 5.39 -10.32
C GLY A 169 8.77 4.80 -11.70
N PRO A 170 9.47 5.56 -12.57
CA PRO A 170 9.84 5.05 -13.90
C PRO A 170 10.84 3.88 -13.84
N ARG A 171 11.65 3.80 -12.79
CA ARG A 171 12.65 2.75 -12.56
C ARG A 171 12.63 2.25 -11.10
N LYS A 172 11.48 2.28 -10.46
CA LYS A 172 11.29 1.76 -9.10
C LYS A 172 9.88 1.20 -8.94
N GLY A 173 9.78 -0.03 -8.48
CA GLY A 173 8.53 -0.78 -8.36
C GLY A 173 8.01 -1.24 -9.72
N LEU A 174 7.15 -2.23 -9.72
CA LEU A 174 6.65 -2.91 -10.93
C LEU A 174 7.83 -3.29 -11.86
N GLU A 175 8.82 -3.99 -11.31
CA GLU A 175 10.15 -4.08 -11.89
C GLU A 175 10.31 -5.13 -12.98
N ASN A 176 9.34 -6.01 -13.13
CA ASN A 176 9.42 -7.09 -14.11
C ASN A 176 8.02 -7.60 -14.48
N GLN A 177 7.98 -8.31 -15.58
CA GLN A 177 6.78 -8.92 -16.14
C GLN A 177 6.04 -9.79 -15.12
N ALA A 178 6.77 -10.59 -14.32
CA ALA A 178 6.16 -11.48 -13.34
C ALA A 178 5.34 -10.73 -12.28
N THR A 179 5.77 -9.53 -11.86
CA THR A 179 5.02 -8.68 -10.92
C THR A 179 3.71 -8.17 -11.56
N PHE A 180 3.78 -7.73 -12.80
CA PHE A 180 2.60 -7.29 -13.54
C PHE A 180 1.61 -8.46 -13.72
N ASP A 181 2.12 -9.61 -14.13
CA ASP A 181 1.33 -10.84 -14.32
C ASP A 181 0.68 -11.32 -13.01
N GLU A 182 1.36 -11.16 -11.88
CA GLU A 182 0.82 -11.53 -10.58
C GLU A 182 -0.40 -10.67 -10.22
N ILE A 183 -0.32 -9.37 -10.48
CA ILE A 183 -1.45 -8.45 -10.25
C ILE A 183 -2.58 -8.77 -11.22
N THR A 184 -2.29 -8.98 -12.49
CA THR A 184 -3.33 -9.21 -13.52
C THR A 184 -4.04 -10.55 -13.37
N LYS A 185 -3.47 -11.53 -12.66
CA LYS A 185 -4.10 -12.81 -12.28
C LYS A 185 -5.12 -12.71 -11.15
N ILE A 186 -5.28 -11.56 -10.50
CA ILE A 186 -6.29 -11.36 -9.47
C ILE A 186 -7.68 -11.50 -10.09
N GLN A 187 -8.48 -12.47 -9.63
CA GLN A 187 -9.78 -12.78 -10.23
C GLN A 187 -10.80 -11.65 -10.08
N ALA A 188 -10.72 -10.89 -9.01
CA ALA A 188 -11.62 -9.77 -8.73
C ALA A 188 -11.21 -8.45 -9.39
N LEU A 189 -10.06 -8.39 -10.07
CA LEU A 189 -9.50 -7.17 -10.61
C LEU A 189 -10.37 -6.57 -11.72
N GLU A 190 -10.78 -5.33 -11.56
CA GLU A 190 -11.53 -4.54 -12.53
C GLU A 190 -10.73 -3.32 -13.03
N GLY A 191 -9.72 -2.89 -12.29
CA GLY A 191 -8.87 -1.77 -12.67
C GLY A 191 -7.46 -1.85 -12.11
N LEU A 192 -6.47 -1.64 -12.99
CA LEU A 192 -5.06 -1.52 -12.63
C LEU A 192 -4.57 -0.13 -13.08
N TRP A 193 -4.14 0.68 -12.12
CA TRP A 193 -3.69 2.05 -12.33
C TRP A 193 -2.22 2.18 -11.94
N GLN A 194 -1.45 2.95 -12.68
CA GLN A 194 -0.04 3.21 -12.40
C GLN A 194 0.22 4.70 -12.21
N VAL A 195 1.00 5.05 -11.20
CA VAL A 195 1.43 6.44 -11.01
C VAL A 195 2.44 6.84 -12.08
N HIS A 196 3.27 5.90 -12.54
CA HIS A 196 4.24 6.16 -13.60
C HIS A 196 4.32 4.99 -14.60
N LEU A 197 4.65 5.30 -15.85
CA LEU A 197 5.07 4.29 -16.82
C LEU A 197 6.33 3.59 -16.28
N SER A 198 6.28 2.25 -16.15
CA SER A 198 7.48 1.50 -15.80
C SER A 198 8.36 1.31 -17.03
N LEU A 199 9.58 1.81 -16.95
CA LEU A 199 10.64 1.59 -17.96
C LEU A 199 11.41 0.28 -17.75
N LEU A 200 11.07 -0.46 -16.70
CA LEU A 200 11.62 -1.77 -16.37
C LEU A 200 10.83 -2.90 -17.04
N ASN A 201 9.65 -2.55 -17.55
CA ASN A 201 8.77 -3.45 -18.27
C ASN A 201 8.61 -3.04 -19.73
N ASP A 202 8.25 -4.00 -20.58
CA ASP A 202 7.82 -3.73 -21.94
C ASP A 202 6.40 -3.10 -21.96
N LYS A 203 5.90 -2.81 -23.17
CA LYS A 203 4.60 -2.16 -23.34
C LYS A 203 3.43 -3.02 -22.84
N ASP A 204 3.53 -4.33 -22.97
CA ASP A 204 2.44 -5.25 -22.66
C ASP A 204 2.34 -5.54 -21.15
N HIS A 205 3.40 -5.21 -20.40
CA HIS A 205 3.46 -5.32 -18.94
C HIS A 205 3.43 -3.94 -18.26
N ASN A 206 2.74 -3.00 -18.86
CA ASN A 206 2.23 -1.76 -18.26
C ASN A 206 0.71 -1.71 -18.48
N THR A 207 0.00 -1.01 -17.62
CA THR A 207 -1.44 -0.80 -17.82
C THR A 207 -1.71 0.11 -19.01
N LYS A 208 -2.97 0.26 -19.41
CA LYS A 208 -3.36 1.14 -20.52
C LYS A 208 -2.89 2.57 -20.26
N GLU A 209 -2.43 3.25 -21.30
CA GLU A 209 -1.85 4.60 -21.21
C GLU A 209 -2.77 5.59 -20.48
N ASP A 210 -4.08 5.51 -20.72
CA ASP A 210 -5.06 6.38 -20.05
C ASP A 210 -5.07 6.22 -18.52
N MET A 211 -4.64 5.07 -18.02
CA MET A 211 -4.59 4.73 -16.60
C MET A 211 -3.20 4.96 -15.98
N ILE A 212 -2.26 5.56 -16.71
CA ILE A 212 -0.91 5.92 -16.23
C ILE A 212 -0.84 7.44 -16.03
N ALA A 213 -0.53 7.88 -14.81
CA ALA A 213 -0.53 9.30 -14.50
C ALA A 213 0.68 10.06 -15.05
N ASN A 214 1.86 9.44 -15.13
CA ASN A 214 3.07 10.08 -15.60
C ASN A 214 3.77 9.21 -16.64
N MET A 215 4.00 9.77 -17.81
CA MET A 215 4.65 9.10 -18.95
C MET A 215 6.12 9.49 -19.09
N GLU A 216 6.47 10.70 -18.64
CA GLU A 216 7.78 11.30 -18.83
C GLU A 216 8.76 10.88 -17.72
N PRO A 217 9.87 10.17 -18.05
CA PRO A 217 10.82 9.69 -17.03
C PRO A 217 11.84 10.74 -16.59
N SER A 218 11.61 11.99 -16.88
CA SER A 218 12.55 13.09 -16.64
C SER A 218 12.40 13.71 -15.26
N THR A 219 13.40 14.47 -14.83
CA THR A 219 13.34 15.32 -13.63
C THR A 219 12.31 16.45 -13.75
N GLU A 220 11.85 16.73 -14.98
CA GLU A 220 10.84 17.73 -15.29
C GLU A 220 9.41 17.17 -15.26
N CYS A 221 9.24 15.93 -14.80
CA CYS A 221 7.94 15.30 -14.61
C CYS A 221 7.05 16.19 -13.74
N GLN A 222 5.87 16.55 -14.23
CA GLN A 222 4.93 17.44 -13.53
C GLN A 222 4.28 16.80 -12.29
N GLY A 223 4.46 15.52 -12.05
CA GLY A 223 3.95 14.82 -10.87
C GLY A 223 2.43 14.71 -10.85
N HIS A 224 1.83 14.27 -11.95
CA HIS A 224 0.39 14.01 -12.02
C HIS A 224 -0.03 12.90 -11.05
N TRP A 225 -1.24 13.00 -10.57
CA TRP A 225 -1.82 12.16 -9.53
C TRP A 225 -2.86 11.16 -10.08
N ILE A 226 -3.08 10.08 -9.35
CA ILE A 226 -4.27 9.23 -9.41
C ILE A 226 -5.15 9.56 -8.20
N LYS A 227 -6.41 9.90 -8.42
CA LYS A 227 -7.36 10.24 -7.35
C LYS A 227 -8.48 9.20 -7.29
N ALA A 228 -8.74 8.67 -6.10
CA ALA A 228 -9.94 7.89 -5.79
C ALA A 228 -10.93 8.77 -5.03
N ALA A 229 -12.14 8.93 -5.58
CA ALA A 229 -13.27 9.57 -4.91
C ALA A 229 -14.34 8.51 -4.62
N VAL A 230 -14.83 8.47 -3.38
CA VAL A 230 -15.78 7.45 -2.93
C VAL A 230 -17.03 8.11 -2.38
N GLU A 231 -18.18 7.72 -2.91
CA GLU A 231 -19.49 8.17 -2.46
C GLU A 231 -20.06 7.24 -1.38
N SER A 232 -20.99 7.74 -0.58
CA SER A 232 -21.63 6.98 0.51
C SER A 232 -22.41 5.73 0.03
N ASN A 233 -22.85 5.72 -1.23
CA ASN A 233 -23.50 4.58 -1.87
C ASN A 233 -22.51 3.49 -2.34
N GLY A 234 -21.20 3.70 -2.11
CA GLY A 234 -20.13 2.78 -2.49
C GLY A 234 -19.63 2.94 -3.93
N LYS A 235 -20.06 3.96 -4.66
CA LYS A 235 -19.47 4.28 -5.98
C LYS A 235 -18.06 4.81 -5.78
N ILE A 236 -17.13 4.26 -6.56
CA ILE A 236 -15.71 4.63 -6.56
C ILE A 236 -15.40 5.22 -7.94
N THR A 237 -14.86 6.42 -7.98
CA THR A 237 -14.38 7.02 -9.23
C THR A 237 -12.88 7.24 -9.15
N ILE A 238 -12.13 6.57 -10.02
CA ILE A 238 -10.69 6.78 -10.15
C ILE A 238 -10.45 7.75 -11.31
N THR A 239 -9.63 8.76 -11.08
CA THR A 239 -9.32 9.80 -12.08
C THR A 239 -7.82 9.97 -12.24
N ASN A 240 -7.35 10.02 -13.47
CA ASN A 240 -5.99 10.35 -13.85
C ASN A 240 -5.83 11.87 -14.03
N GLY A 241 -4.98 12.50 -13.24
CA GLY A 241 -4.74 13.94 -13.26
C GLY A 241 -4.01 14.44 -14.51
N ARG A 242 -3.35 13.56 -15.28
CA ARG A 242 -2.66 13.93 -16.52
C ARG A 242 -3.65 14.23 -17.68
N ASN A 243 -4.62 13.36 -17.87
CA ASN A 243 -5.47 13.38 -19.06
C ASN A 243 -6.97 13.51 -18.76
N GLY A 244 -7.35 13.54 -17.46
CA GLY A 244 -8.75 13.61 -17.02
C GLY A 244 -9.53 12.32 -17.19
N PHE A 245 -8.90 11.24 -17.70
CA PHE A 245 -9.57 9.93 -17.83
C PHE A 245 -10.09 9.46 -16.48
N SER A 246 -11.34 9.01 -16.46
CA SER A 246 -11.99 8.53 -15.23
C SER A 246 -12.75 7.24 -15.49
N GLN A 247 -12.69 6.34 -14.52
CA GLN A 247 -13.46 5.10 -14.52
C GLN A 247 -14.19 4.93 -13.19
N SER A 248 -15.46 4.52 -13.25
CA SER A 248 -16.26 4.27 -12.05
C SER A 248 -16.41 2.78 -11.81
N TYR A 249 -16.42 2.42 -10.52
CA TYR A 249 -16.60 1.07 -9.99
C TYR A 249 -17.62 1.10 -8.87
N GLN A 250 -18.13 -0.06 -8.47
CA GLN A 250 -19.05 -0.20 -7.34
C GLN A 250 -18.42 -1.11 -6.29
N ALA A 251 -18.25 -0.62 -5.07
CA ALA A 251 -17.78 -1.43 -3.94
C ALA A 251 -18.75 -2.59 -3.67
N LYS A 252 -18.20 -3.79 -3.52
CA LYS A 252 -18.94 -5.06 -3.39
C LYS A 252 -19.13 -5.49 -1.95
#